data_75afda776a21afb33652f0ae9cb49b5c
#
_entry.id   75afda776a21afb33652f0ae9cb49b5c
#
_cell.length_a   1.000
_cell.length_b   1.000
_cell.length_c   1.000
_cell.angle_alpha   90.00
_cell.angle_beta   90.00
_cell.angle_gamma   90.00
#
_symmetry.space_group_name_H-M   'P 1'
#
loop_
_entity.id
_entity.type
_entity.pdbx_description
1 polymer ?
#
loop_
_entity_poly.entity_id
_entity_poly.type
_entity_poly.pdbx_seq_one_letter_code
_entity_poly.pdbx_strand_id
1 'polypeptide(L)'
;NKLPFDNFITVRPENIYASYMKKNIKSIVPELIDRLSALGYNILYLPRYKIDNLYFSQKNNVYVPPQPLNGLDICYYSTAVLTGAGTFAREAACLGVPAVSFYAGKTLLAVDKKMIKDGWMFFSRDSEKIIDYIQTKKRRNVSLERSKQVKNEVIDKLKAVIENL
;
A
#
# COMPACT_ATOMS: atom_id res chain seq x y z
N ASN A 1 1.62 -7.73 19.22
CA ASN A 1 2.77 -6.82 19.12
C ASN A 1 2.24 -5.40 19.00
N LYS A 2 2.48 -4.58 20.01
CA LYS A 2 2.08 -3.16 20.00
C LYS A 2 3.08 -2.39 19.14
N LEU A 3 2.57 -1.66 18.14
CA LEU A 3 3.41 -0.72 17.39
C LEU A 3 3.81 0.46 18.29
N PRO A 4 4.95 1.11 18.05
CA PRO A 4 5.40 2.26 18.86
C PRO A 4 4.60 3.53 18.58
N PHE A 5 3.69 3.53 17.61
CA PHE A 5 2.90 4.69 17.18
C PHE A 5 1.42 4.34 17.12
N ASP A 6 0.57 5.27 17.55
CA ASP A 6 -0.88 5.18 17.40
C ASP A 6 -1.34 5.64 16.00
N ASN A 7 -0.63 6.62 15.42
CA ASN A 7 -0.88 7.14 14.08
C ASN A 7 0.38 6.99 13.23
N PHE A 8 0.27 6.33 12.09
CA PHE A 8 1.40 6.06 11.22
C PHE A 8 1.00 5.93 9.75
N ILE A 9 1.95 6.20 8.88
CA ILE A 9 1.89 5.91 7.44
C ILE A 9 2.64 4.61 7.21
N THR A 10 2.04 3.70 6.46
CA THR A 10 2.76 2.48 6.04
C THR A 10 3.43 2.70 4.69
N VAL A 11 4.72 2.39 4.62
CA VAL A 11 5.51 2.40 3.38
C VAL A 11 6.03 1.00 3.08
N ARG A 12 5.72 0.49 1.88
CA ARG A 12 6.23 -0.80 1.39
C ARG A 12 6.86 -0.64 0.01
N PRO A 13 8.16 -0.97 -0.15
CA PRO A 13 8.90 -0.70 -1.37
C PRO A 13 8.42 -1.51 -2.57
N GLU A 14 8.86 -1.09 -3.74
CA GLU A 14 8.76 -1.81 -5.00
C GLU A 14 9.60 -3.10 -4.95
N ASN A 15 9.21 -4.09 -5.74
CA ASN A 15 10.06 -5.25 -6.01
C ASN A 15 10.97 -4.96 -7.20
N ILE A 16 12.02 -4.17 -6.98
CA ILE A 16 12.92 -3.69 -8.05
C ILE A 16 13.70 -4.81 -8.77
N TYR A 17 13.81 -5.97 -8.14
CA TYR A 17 14.50 -7.13 -8.73
C TYR A 17 13.55 -8.09 -9.47
N ALA A 18 12.26 -7.78 -9.55
CA ALA A 18 11.32 -8.61 -10.29
C ALA A 18 11.57 -8.52 -11.81
N SER A 19 11.42 -9.65 -12.50
CA SER A 19 11.69 -9.78 -13.96
C SER A 19 10.86 -8.83 -14.85
N TYR A 20 9.69 -8.40 -14.36
CA TYR A 20 8.80 -7.47 -15.06
C TYR A 20 9.17 -5.99 -14.87
N MET A 21 10.19 -5.69 -14.07
CA MET A 21 10.62 -4.33 -13.83
C MET A 21 11.49 -3.79 -14.97
N LYS A 22 11.52 -2.47 -15.13
CA LYS A 22 12.46 -1.82 -16.04
C LYS A 22 13.88 -1.98 -15.50
N LYS A 23 14.84 -2.24 -16.36
CA LYS A 23 16.26 -2.24 -15.99
C LYS A 23 16.64 -0.87 -15.43
N ASN A 24 17.46 -0.86 -14.38
CA ASN A 24 18.02 0.37 -13.75
C ASN A 24 16.99 1.31 -13.13
N ILE A 25 15.80 0.83 -12.76
CA ILE A 25 14.84 1.67 -12.04
C ILE A 25 15.34 1.89 -10.60
N LYS A 26 15.36 3.15 -10.18
CA LYS A 26 15.65 3.51 -8.79
C LYS A 26 14.37 3.50 -7.97
N SER A 27 14.44 3.01 -6.74
CA SER A 27 13.35 3.14 -5.77
C SER A 27 13.17 4.60 -5.37
N ILE A 28 11.93 5.03 -5.22
CA ILE A 28 11.61 6.35 -4.67
C ILE A 28 11.57 6.34 -3.14
N VAL A 29 11.62 5.15 -2.53
CA VAL A 29 11.38 4.97 -1.09
C VAL A 29 12.38 5.73 -0.22
N PRO A 30 13.69 5.76 -0.49
CA PRO A 30 14.61 6.55 0.32
C PRO A 30 14.22 8.04 0.40
N GLU A 31 14.03 8.68 -0.73
CA GLU A 31 13.60 10.08 -0.79
C GLU A 31 12.25 10.31 -0.12
N LEU A 32 11.27 9.43 -0.38
CA LEU A 32 9.94 9.53 0.18
C LEU A 32 9.96 9.43 1.72
N ILE A 33 10.71 8.47 2.28
CA ILE A 33 10.85 8.31 3.73
C ILE A 33 11.57 9.51 4.34
N ASP A 34 12.64 10.01 3.70
CA ASP A 34 13.36 11.19 4.19
C ASP A 34 12.44 12.41 4.30
N ARG A 35 11.64 12.67 3.26
CA ARG A 35 10.69 13.79 3.26
C ARG A 35 9.56 13.60 4.27
N LEU A 36 8.96 12.43 4.36
CA LEU A 36 7.90 12.13 5.34
C LEU A 36 8.41 12.24 6.76
N SER A 37 9.61 11.73 7.02
CA SER A 37 10.26 11.81 8.33
C SER A 37 10.55 13.26 8.73
N ALA A 38 11.04 14.08 7.80
CA ALA A 38 11.30 15.51 8.01
C ALA A 38 10.01 16.30 8.30
N LEU A 39 8.87 15.88 7.76
CA LEU A 39 7.54 16.44 8.04
C LEU A 39 6.92 15.93 9.35
N GLY A 40 7.63 15.09 10.11
CA GLY A 40 7.19 14.57 11.41
C GLY A 40 6.20 13.40 11.34
N TYR A 41 6.00 12.77 10.19
CA TYR A 41 5.16 11.58 10.09
C TYR A 41 5.84 10.37 10.76
N ASN A 42 5.08 9.60 11.52
CA ASN A 42 5.49 8.29 11.96
C ASN A 42 5.31 7.30 10.81
N ILE A 43 6.32 6.48 10.56
CA ILE A 43 6.39 5.60 9.41
C ILE A 43 6.56 4.16 9.86
N LEU A 44 5.62 3.30 9.48
CA LEU A 44 5.79 1.86 9.53
C LEU A 44 6.40 1.41 8.20
N TYR A 45 7.67 1.08 8.22
CA TYR A 45 8.37 0.60 7.02
C TYR A 45 8.35 -0.92 6.95
N LEU A 46 7.85 -1.46 5.84
CA LEU A 46 7.76 -2.91 5.59
C LEU A 46 8.78 -3.32 4.51
N PRO A 47 10.03 -3.60 4.88
CA PRO A 47 11.08 -3.91 3.92
C PRO A 47 10.78 -5.18 3.13
N ARG A 48 11.30 -5.25 1.91
CA ARG A 48 11.33 -6.49 1.11
C ARG A 48 12.63 -7.25 1.28
N TYR A 49 13.71 -6.53 1.53
CA TYR A 49 15.08 -7.07 1.59
C TYR A 49 15.74 -6.66 2.90
N LYS A 50 16.58 -7.54 3.45
CA LYS A 50 17.28 -7.27 4.73
C LYS A 50 18.18 -6.04 4.68
N ILE A 51 18.76 -5.73 3.51
CA ILE A 51 19.66 -4.59 3.33
C ILE A 51 18.94 -3.25 3.52
N ASP A 52 17.64 -3.20 3.27
CA ASP A 52 16.85 -1.98 3.42
C ASP A 52 16.65 -1.59 4.89
N ASN A 53 16.83 -2.53 5.83
CA ASN A 53 16.54 -2.31 7.24
C ASN A 53 17.51 -1.34 7.90
N LEU A 54 18.80 -1.37 7.53
CA LEU A 54 19.86 -0.62 8.21
C LEU A 54 19.77 0.89 7.98
N TYR A 55 19.33 1.32 6.80
CA TYR A 55 19.22 2.74 6.47
C TYR A 55 18.09 3.44 7.23
N PHE A 56 16.97 2.77 7.38
CA PHE A 56 15.76 3.39 7.94
C PHE A 56 15.63 3.24 9.46
N SER A 57 16.28 2.26 10.08
CA SER A 57 16.24 2.03 11.53
C SER A 57 16.93 3.14 12.36
N GLN A 58 17.67 4.03 11.71
CA GLN A 58 18.35 5.16 12.37
C GLN A 58 17.46 6.38 12.61
N LYS A 59 16.23 6.39 12.07
CA LYS A 59 15.29 7.50 12.22
C LYS A 59 14.31 7.22 13.35
N ASN A 60 14.17 8.12 14.31
CA ASN A 60 13.33 7.95 15.51
C ASN A 60 11.84 7.75 15.19
N ASN A 61 11.37 8.26 14.06
CA ASN A 61 9.98 8.16 13.61
C ASN A 61 9.77 7.12 12.50
N VAL A 62 10.75 6.24 12.26
CA VAL A 62 10.62 5.10 11.34
C VAL A 62 10.76 3.80 12.11
N TYR A 63 9.74 2.98 12.08
CA TYR A 63 9.74 1.66 12.70
C TYR A 63 9.73 0.56 11.66
N VAL A 64 10.69 -0.35 11.80
CA VAL A 64 10.80 -1.56 11.00
C VAL A 64 10.45 -2.75 11.89
N PRO A 65 9.34 -3.45 11.64
CA PRO A 65 8.94 -4.55 12.50
C PRO A 65 9.93 -5.72 12.40
N PRO A 66 10.33 -6.32 13.54
CA PRO A 66 11.28 -7.43 13.55
C PRO A 66 10.69 -8.72 12.99
N GLN A 67 9.36 -8.81 12.93
CA GLN A 67 8.63 -9.98 12.41
C GLN A 67 7.50 -9.53 11.47
N PRO A 68 7.03 -10.42 10.57
CA PRO A 68 5.90 -10.14 9.70
C PRO A 68 4.65 -9.79 10.50
N LEU A 69 3.91 -8.81 10.01
CA LEU A 69 2.63 -8.37 10.57
C LEU A 69 1.48 -8.74 9.62
N ASN A 70 0.25 -8.76 10.14
CA ASN A 70 -0.93 -8.95 9.31
C ASN A 70 -1.13 -7.76 8.37
N GLY A 71 -1.11 -7.99 7.06
CA GLY A 71 -1.16 -6.94 6.05
C GLY A 71 -2.49 -6.16 6.05
N LEU A 72 -3.63 -6.83 6.27
CA LEU A 72 -4.94 -6.17 6.30
C LEU A 72 -5.10 -5.30 7.55
N ASP A 73 -4.62 -5.76 8.70
CA ASP A 73 -4.64 -4.97 9.93
C ASP A 73 -3.78 -3.71 9.77
N ILE A 74 -2.58 -3.87 9.20
CA ILE A 74 -1.70 -2.74 8.91
C ILE A 74 -2.40 -1.74 8.00
N CYS A 75 -3.01 -2.20 6.88
CA CYS A 75 -3.76 -1.32 6.00
C CYS A 75 -4.87 -0.60 6.76
N TYR A 76 -5.63 -1.33 7.59
CA TYR A 76 -6.78 -0.77 8.29
C TYR A 76 -6.38 0.33 9.30
N TYR A 77 -5.31 0.12 10.05
CA TYR A 77 -4.87 1.06 11.09
C TYR A 77 -3.96 2.19 10.57
N SER A 78 -3.47 2.11 9.35
CA SER A 78 -2.68 3.18 8.74
C SER A 78 -3.50 4.44 8.46
N THR A 79 -2.89 5.61 8.61
CA THR A 79 -3.45 6.88 8.12
C THR A 79 -3.36 7.01 6.61
N ALA A 80 -2.32 6.41 6.02
CA ALA A 80 -2.15 6.23 4.58
C ALA A 80 -1.26 5.01 4.29
N VAL A 81 -1.41 4.40 3.12
CA VAL A 81 -0.58 3.29 2.64
C VAL A 81 0.08 3.69 1.32
N LEU A 82 1.41 3.72 1.33
CA LEU A 82 2.25 4.09 0.19
C LEU A 82 3.07 2.86 -0.23
N THR A 83 2.85 2.37 -1.44
CA THR A 83 3.47 1.09 -1.80
C THR A 83 3.75 0.92 -3.30
N GLY A 84 4.84 0.22 -3.59
CA GLY A 84 5.12 -0.31 -4.93
C GLY A 84 4.48 -1.69 -5.20
N ALA A 85 3.67 -2.22 -4.26
CA ALA A 85 2.99 -3.51 -4.37
C ALA A 85 1.50 -3.31 -4.70
N GLY A 86 1.07 -3.67 -5.90
CA GLY A 86 -0.29 -3.41 -6.37
C GLY A 86 -1.38 -4.03 -5.48
N THR A 87 -1.24 -5.28 -5.04
CA THR A 87 -2.22 -5.91 -4.14
C THR A 87 -2.40 -5.13 -2.85
N PHE A 88 -1.30 -4.74 -2.21
CA PHE A 88 -1.33 -4.01 -0.95
C PHE A 88 -1.98 -2.62 -1.08
N ALA A 89 -1.76 -1.92 -2.21
CA ALA A 89 -2.45 -0.66 -2.50
C ALA A 89 -3.96 -0.85 -2.66
N ARG A 90 -4.39 -1.92 -3.36
CA ARG A 90 -5.80 -2.25 -3.54
C ARG A 90 -6.50 -2.62 -2.23
N GLU A 91 -5.85 -3.42 -1.39
CA GLU A 91 -6.35 -3.78 -0.06
C GLU A 91 -6.61 -2.54 0.79
N ALA A 92 -5.64 -1.63 0.88
CA ALA A 92 -5.78 -0.37 1.59
C ALA A 92 -6.93 0.49 1.03
N ALA A 93 -7.00 0.62 -0.29
CA ALA A 93 -8.07 1.37 -0.96
C ALA A 93 -9.46 0.79 -0.68
N CYS A 94 -9.60 -0.55 -0.70
CA CYS A 94 -10.85 -1.24 -0.37
C CYS A 94 -11.27 -1.06 1.09
N LEU A 95 -10.31 -0.85 2.00
CA LEU A 95 -10.55 -0.52 3.41
C LEU A 95 -10.82 0.99 3.63
N GLY A 96 -10.87 1.77 2.55
CA GLY A 96 -11.12 3.21 2.59
C GLY A 96 -9.93 4.06 3.02
N VAL A 97 -8.76 3.45 3.21
CA VAL A 97 -7.54 4.15 3.61
C VAL A 97 -6.94 4.87 2.39
N PRO A 98 -6.45 6.11 2.52
CA PRO A 98 -5.70 6.77 1.48
C PRO A 98 -4.56 5.89 0.98
N ALA A 99 -4.66 5.42 -0.26
CA ALA A 99 -3.75 4.48 -0.86
C ALA A 99 -3.02 5.08 -2.05
N VAL A 100 -1.70 4.97 -2.05
CA VAL A 100 -0.84 5.41 -3.15
C VAL A 100 -0.07 4.23 -3.70
N SER A 101 -0.17 4.02 -5.00
CA SER A 101 0.69 3.11 -5.74
C SER A 101 1.82 3.89 -6.41
N PHE A 102 3.05 3.52 -6.13
CA PHE A 102 4.22 3.98 -6.88
C PHE A 102 4.88 2.82 -7.65
N TYR A 103 4.03 1.91 -8.14
CA TYR A 103 4.47 0.75 -8.92
C TYR A 103 5.42 1.13 -10.04
N ALA A 104 6.54 0.42 -10.14
CA ALA A 104 7.66 0.75 -11.01
C ALA A 104 7.72 -0.08 -12.30
N GLY A 105 6.77 -0.99 -12.51
CA GLY A 105 6.72 -1.84 -13.71
C GLY A 105 6.31 -1.07 -14.97
N LYS A 106 6.42 -1.74 -16.11
CA LYS A 106 6.15 -1.12 -17.43
C LYS A 106 4.69 -0.73 -17.62
N THR A 107 3.76 -1.51 -17.07
CA THR A 107 2.32 -1.34 -17.33
C THR A 107 1.54 -1.64 -16.06
N LEU A 108 0.63 -0.74 -15.70
CA LEU A 108 -0.34 -0.97 -14.64
C LEU A 108 -1.36 -2.02 -15.07
N LEU A 109 -1.79 -2.87 -14.14
CA LEU A 109 -2.88 -3.81 -14.36
C LEU A 109 -4.19 -3.08 -14.65
N ALA A 110 -5.11 -3.72 -15.36
CA ALA A 110 -6.41 -3.14 -15.69
C ALA A 110 -7.19 -2.74 -14.42
N VAL A 111 -7.13 -3.55 -13.37
CA VAL A 111 -7.75 -3.25 -12.08
C VAL A 111 -7.15 -1.99 -11.43
N ASP A 112 -5.83 -1.81 -11.48
CA ASP A 112 -5.18 -0.63 -10.94
C ASP A 112 -5.60 0.64 -11.69
N LYS A 113 -5.60 0.57 -13.03
CA LYS A 113 -6.08 1.67 -13.90
C LYS A 113 -7.52 2.06 -13.57
N LYS A 114 -8.40 1.06 -13.39
CA LYS A 114 -9.80 1.28 -13.02
C LYS A 114 -9.92 1.96 -11.65
N MET A 115 -9.22 1.45 -10.65
CA MET A 115 -9.26 2.00 -9.29
C MET A 115 -8.69 3.43 -9.22
N ILE A 116 -7.65 3.73 -9.99
CA ILE A 116 -7.09 5.09 -10.10
C ILE A 116 -8.12 6.02 -10.78
N LYS A 117 -8.69 5.60 -11.91
CA LYS A 117 -9.72 6.37 -12.64
C LYS A 117 -10.92 6.69 -11.77
N ASP A 118 -11.37 5.73 -10.97
CA ASP A 118 -12.52 5.88 -10.06
C ASP A 118 -12.14 6.63 -8.77
N GLY A 119 -10.88 7.06 -8.63
CA GLY A 119 -10.37 7.80 -7.48
C GLY A 119 -10.28 6.96 -6.20
N TRP A 120 -10.22 5.62 -6.27
CA TRP A 120 -10.03 4.74 -5.11
C TRP A 120 -8.60 4.79 -4.58
N MET A 121 -7.62 4.92 -5.47
CA MET A 121 -6.23 5.10 -5.11
C MET A 121 -5.55 6.11 -6.02
N PHE A 122 -4.41 6.62 -5.59
CA PHE A 122 -3.57 7.54 -6.35
C PHE A 122 -2.35 6.80 -6.92
N PHE A 123 -1.88 7.24 -8.07
CA PHE A 123 -0.65 6.73 -8.66
C PHE A 123 0.32 7.86 -8.92
N SER A 124 1.49 7.79 -8.30
CA SER A 124 2.61 8.68 -8.58
C SER A 124 3.93 8.05 -8.17
N ARG A 125 5.01 8.38 -8.85
CA ARG A 125 6.40 8.12 -8.43
C ARG A 125 7.15 9.41 -8.07
N ASP A 126 6.43 10.47 -7.91
CA ASP A 126 6.90 11.78 -7.48
C ASP A 126 6.56 11.94 -5.99
N SER A 127 7.60 12.06 -5.15
CA SER A 127 7.46 12.12 -3.69
C SER A 127 6.64 13.33 -3.24
N GLU A 128 6.75 14.46 -3.94
CA GLU A 128 6.03 15.70 -3.62
C GLU A 128 4.52 15.53 -3.86
N LYS A 129 4.14 15.02 -5.04
CA LYS A 129 2.73 14.72 -5.36
C LYS A 129 2.12 13.68 -4.42
N ILE A 130 2.92 12.72 -3.95
CA ILE A 130 2.47 11.72 -2.96
C ILE A 130 2.17 12.42 -1.63
N ILE A 131 3.04 13.30 -1.18
CA ILE A 131 2.87 14.04 0.07
C ILE A 131 1.65 14.95 -0.01
N ASP A 132 1.50 15.72 -1.07
CA ASP A 132 0.32 16.58 -1.31
C ASP A 132 -0.99 15.77 -1.26
N TYR A 133 -0.99 14.60 -1.90
CA TYR A 133 -2.15 13.73 -1.89
C TYR A 133 -2.52 13.27 -0.47
N ILE A 134 -1.58 12.76 0.32
CA ILE A 134 -1.88 12.25 1.66
C ILE A 134 -2.25 13.35 2.66
N GLN A 135 -1.78 14.58 2.46
CA GLN A 135 -2.14 15.72 3.30
C GLN A 135 -3.59 16.17 3.09
N THR A 136 -4.10 16.00 1.87
CA THR A 136 -5.44 16.45 1.51
C THR A 136 -6.49 15.34 1.55
N LYS A 137 -6.06 14.08 1.36
CA LYS A 137 -6.98 12.95 1.25
C LYS A 137 -7.35 12.38 2.61
N LYS A 138 -8.66 12.34 2.89
CA LYS A 138 -9.22 11.70 4.10
C LYS A 138 -9.62 10.25 3.82
N ARG A 139 -9.64 9.46 4.88
CA ARG A 139 -10.19 8.10 4.86
C ARG A 139 -11.63 8.14 4.38
N ARG A 140 -12.00 7.19 3.51
CA ARG A 140 -13.37 7.03 3.07
C ARG A 140 -14.15 6.14 4.03
N ASN A 141 -15.42 6.45 4.18
CA ASN A 141 -16.36 5.50 4.76
C ASN A 141 -16.67 4.41 3.73
N VAL A 142 -16.38 3.15 4.05
CA VAL A 142 -16.63 1.99 3.19
C VAL A 142 -17.63 1.06 3.87
N SER A 143 -18.65 0.66 3.13
CA SER A 143 -19.60 -0.35 3.60
C SER A 143 -19.06 -1.75 3.35
N LEU A 144 -19.01 -2.57 4.39
CA LEU A 144 -18.66 -4.00 4.27
C LEU A 144 -19.80 -4.83 3.66
N GLU A 145 -21.01 -4.30 3.57
CA GLU A 145 -22.16 -5.00 2.99
C GLU A 145 -21.93 -5.35 1.52
N ARG A 146 -21.38 -4.42 0.75
CA ARG A 146 -21.02 -4.68 -0.65
C ARG A 146 -20.01 -5.82 -0.77
N SER A 147 -19.01 -5.87 0.09
CA SER A 147 -18.01 -6.96 0.11
C SER A 147 -18.65 -8.30 0.44
N LYS A 148 -19.59 -8.35 1.39
CA LYS A 148 -20.35 -9.56 1.74
C LYS A 148 -21.22 -10.02 0.57
N GLN A 149 -21.92 -9.10 -0.08
CA GLN A 149 -22.72 -9.39 -1.26
C GLN A 149 -21.87 -10.01 -2.37
N VAL A 150 -20.77 -9.36 -2.75
CA VAL A 150 -19.86 -9.87 -3.80
C VAL A 150 -19.30 -11.25 -3.43
N LYS A 151 -18.91 -11.46 -2.16
CA LYS A 151 -18.49 -12.78 -1.68
C LYS A 151 -19.56 -13.85 -1.93
N ASN A 152 -20.80 -13.57 -1.57
CA ASN A 152 -21.90 -14.52 -1.75
C ASN A 152 -22.15 -14.80 -3.24
N GLU A 153 -22.20 -13.76 -4.09
CA GLU A 153 -22.34 -13.91 -5.54
C GLU A 153 -21.24 -14.80 -6.15
N VAL A 154 -20.00 -14.66 -5.68
CA VAL A 154 -18.88 -15.50 -6.13
C VAL A 154 -19.04 -16.94 -5.66
N ILE A 155 -19.42 -17.14 -4.41
CA ILE A 155 -19.65 -18.49 -3.85
C ILE A 155 -20.79 -19.21 -4.62
N ASP A 156 -21.88 -18.54 -4.87
CA ASP A 156 -23.01 -19.12 -5.59
C ASP A 156 -22.67 -19.51 -7.04
N LYS A 157 -21.90 -18.65 -7.73
CA LYS A 157 -21.38 -18.98 -9.07
C LYS A 157 -20.42 -20.18 -9.06
N LEU A 158 -19.54 -20.27 -8.04
CA LEU A 158 -18.64 -21.42 -7.92
C LEU A 158 -19.40 -22.72 -7.65
N LYS A 159 -20.42 -22.69 -6.76
CA LYS A 159 -21.28 -23.85 -6.53
C LYS A 159 -21.98 -24.32 -7.79
N ALA A 160 -22.59 -23.38 -8.54
CA ALA A 160 -23.26 -23.70 -9.80
C ALA A 160 -22.33 -24.33 -10.83
N VAL A 161 -21.05 -23.95 -10.89
CA VAL A 161 -20.07 -24.59 -11.76
C VAL A 161 -19.76 -26.01 -11.31
N ILE A 162 -19.59 -26.24 -9.99
CA ILE A 162 -19.26 -27.54 -9.43
C ILE A 162 -20.43 -28.54 -9.58
N GLU A 163 -21.67 -28.07 -9.41
CA GLU A 163 -22.88 -28.90 -9.54
C GLU A 163 -23.18 -29.32 -10.98
N ASN A 164 -22.58 -28.64 -11.97
CA ASN A 164 -22.70 -28.94 -13.41
C ASN A 164 -21.50 -29.72 -13.98
N LEU A 165 -20.58 -30.18 -13.14
CA LEU A 165 -19.46 -31.06 -13.49
C LEU A 165 -19.82 -32.53 -13.18
#